data_5472f661de98602327cca30a2cfe0ef2
#
_entry.id   5472f661de98602327cca30a2cfe0ef2
#
_cell.length_a   1.000
_cell.length_b   1.000
_cell.length_c   1.000
_cell.angle_alpha   90.00
_cell.angle_beta   90.00
_cell.angle_gamma   90.00
#
_symmetry.space_group_name_H-M   'P 1'
#
loop_
_entity.id
_entity.type
_entity.pdbx_description
1 polymer ?
#
loop_
_entity_poly.entity_id
_entity_poly.type
_entity_poly.pdbx_seq_one_letter_code
_entity_poly.pdbx_strand_id
1 'polypeptide(L)'
;IKDPKKGLSFGSDGDLNMQLGINNFSAKDAINKLDTLELEKIFKFFGDEKESKKIANKIVQEREKKKIDTQSLVKLIEKVKRKKSFRTHSATKVFQALRIFVNKEISELISGLIAASKILKKDGVLVVVTFHSLEDKIVKYFFKSLSENKSISRYVPVIDQPDILFKMLEKKPKIPSQNELKENPPS
;
A
#
# COMPACT_ATOMS: atom_id res chain seq x y z
N ILE A 1 13.49 9.81 2.06
CA ILE A 1 13.29 8.63 1.20
C ILE A 1 14.22 8.64 -0.04
N LYS A 2 15.17 9.58 -0.15
CA LYS A 2 16.08 9.71 -1.29
C LYS A 2 17.40 8.93 -1.14
N ASP A 3 17.49 7.92 -0.26
CA ASP A 3 18.70 7.12 -0.10
C ASP A 3 18.78 6.05 -1.21
N PRO A 4 19.70 6.18 -2.17
CA PRO A 4 19.85 5.24 -3.28
C PRO A 4 20.13 3.80 -2.81
N LYS A 5 20.81 3.65 -1.66
CA LYS A 5 21.18 2.33 -1.10
C LYS A 5 19.99 1.52 -0.63
N LYS A 6 18.84 2.16 -0.36
CA LYS A 6 17.64 1.45 0.11
C LYS A 6 16.78 0.84 -1.00
N GLY A 7 17.08 1.09 -2.27
CA GLY A 7 16.32 0.54 -3.40
C GLY A 7 14.84 0.93 -3.43
N LEU A 8 14.49 2.04 -2.78
CA LEU A 8 13.11 2.58 -2.75
C LEU A 8 12.71 3.26 -4.06
N SER A 9 13.72 3.65 -4.86
CA SER A 9 13.53 4.27 -6.17
C SER A 9 14.00 3.34 -7.27
N PHE A 10 13.19 3.17 -8.29
CA PHE A 10 13.53 2.40 -9.49
C PHE A 10 14.48 3.13 -10.45
N GLY A 11 14.80 4.40 -10.17
CA GLY A 11 15.78 5.19 -10.92
C GLY A 11 17.22 5.09 -10.41
N SER A 12 17.48 4.34 -9.35
CA SER A 12 18.81 4.18 -8.78
C SER A 12 19.31 2.72 -8.87
N ASP A 13 20.60 2.54 -9.13
CA ASP A 13 21.28 1.23 -9.10
C ASP A 13 21.54 0.78 -7.66
N GLY A 14 20.49 0.49 -6.92
CA GLY A 14 20.57 0.02 -5.54
C GLY A 14 20.13 -1.43 -5.38
N ASP A 15 20.60 -2.07 -4.31
CA ASP A 15 20.04 -3.35 -3.87
C ASP A 15 18.55 -3.17 -3.55
N LEU A 16 17.73 -4.17 -3.91
CA LEU A 16 16.30 -4.24 -3.59
C LEU A 16 16.08 -4.45 -2.07
N ASN A 17 16.51 -3.48 -1.27
CA ASN A 17 16.35 -3.58 0.18
C ASN A 17 14.94 -3.19 0.61
N MET A 18 14.53 -1.95 0.34
CA MET A 18 13.23 -1.32 0.66
C MET A 18 12.87 -1.29 2.15
N GLN A 19 13.80 -1.60 3.06
CA GLN A 19 13.57 -1.57 4.50
C GLN A 19 13.58 -0.13 5.02
N LEU A 20 12.54 0.25 5.78
CA LEU A 20 12.42 1.57 6.44
C LEU A 20 12.73 1.52 7.93
N GLY A 21 12.75 0.33 8.54
CA GLY A 21 13.00 0.11 9.96
C GLY A 21 13.88 -1.10 10.22
N ILE A 22 13.87 -1.58 11.46
CA ILE A 22 14.55 -2.82 11.88
C ILE A 22 13.70 -4.01 11.40
N ASN A 23 13.96 -4.46 10.19
CA ASN A 23 13.29 -5.57 9.58
C ASN A 23 14.33 -6.49 8.94
N ASN A 24 14.22 -7.80 9.19
CA ASN A 24 15.18 -8.79 8.69
C ASN A 24 14.78 -9.37 7.33
N PHE A 25 13.70 -8.88 6.70
CA PHE A 25 13.21 -9.36 5.42
C PHE A 25 13.15 -8.20 4.41
N SER A 26 13.92 -8.29 3.35
CA SER A 26 14.05 -7.26 2.32
C SER A 26 13.18 -7.57 1.09
N ALA A 27 13.01 -6.61 0.20
CA ALA A 27 12.37 -6.84 -1.09
C ALA A 27 13.15 -7.84 -1.94
N LYS A 28 14.48 -7.89 -1.80
CA LYS A 28 15.34 -8.90 -2.41
C LYS A 28 15.01 -10.31 -1.88
N ASP A 29 14.77 -10.44 -0.58
CA ASP A 29 14.34 -11.70 0.00
C ASP A 29 12.97 -12.11 -0.54
N ALA A 30 12.02 -11.18 -0.65
CA ALA A 30 10.71 -11.44 -1.22
C ALA A 30 10.82 -11.98 -2.66
N ILE A 31 11.60 -11.31 -3.51
CA ILE A 31 11.80 -11.71 -4.91
C ILE A 31 12.47 -13.09 -5.03
N ASN A 32 13.41 -13.41 -4.14
CA ASN A 32 14.20 -14.64 -4.23
C ASN A 32 13.60 -15.84 -3.50
N LYS A 33 12.80 -15.63 -2.43
CA LYS A 33 12.33 -16.71 -1.56
C LYS A 33 10.85 -17.05 -1.74
N LEU A 34 10.00 -16.05 -2.05
CA LEU A 34 8.58 -16.26 -2.17
C LEU A 34 8.20 -17.02 -3.45
N ASP A 35 7.15 -17.80 -3.38
CA ASP A 35 6.63 -18.51 -4.55
C ASP A 35 5.82 -17.60 -5.48
N THR A 36 5.39 -18.14 -6.62
CA THR A 36 4.62 -17.37 -7.62
C THR A 36 3.29 -16.88 -7.07
N LEU A 37 2.60 -17.68 -6.26
CA LEU A 37 1.28 -17.32 -5.72
C LEU A 37 1.40 -16.22 -4.65
N GLU A 38 2.43 -16.28 -3.83
CA GLU A 38 2.74 -15.27 -2.83
C GLU A 38 3.07 -13.93 -3.49
N LEU A 39 3.96 -13.91 -4.48
CA LEU A 39 4.30 -12.73 -5.25
C LEU A 39 3.08 -12.16 -6.00
N GLU A 40 2.27 -13.00 -6.62
CA GLU A 40 1.04 -12.57 -7.27
C GLU A 40 0.10 -11.87 -6.29
N LYS A 41 -0.12 -12.44 -5.11
CA LYS A 41 -0.96 -11.85 -4.06
C LYS A 41 -0.41 -10.49 -3.62
N ILE A 42 0.89 -10.39 -3.35
CA ILE A 42 1.53 -9.14 -2.97
C ILE A 42 1.28 -8.05 -4.03
N PHE A 43 1.58 -8.33 -5.29
CA PHE A 43 1.43 -7.36 -6.37
C PHE A 43 -0.03 -6.99 -6.62
N LYS A 44 -0.94 -7.94 -6.51
CA LYS A 44 -2.37 -7.73 -6.70
C LYS A 44 -2.98 -6.91 -5.58
N PHE A 45 -2.75 -7.29 -4.32
CA PHE A 45 -3.43 -6.67 -3.18
C PHE A 45 -2.79 -5.35 -2.74
N PHE A 46 -1.47 -5.27 -2.70
CA PHE A 46 -0.78 -4.06 -2.26
C PHE A 46 -0.48 -3.08 -3.39
N GLY A 47 -0.34 -3.56 -4.62
CA GLY A 47 -0.04 -2.73 -5.77
C GLY A 47 -1.22 -2.45 -6.69
N ASP A 48 -2.36 -3.11 -6.50
CA ASP A 48 -3.46 -3.10 -7.48
C ASP A 48 -2.94 -3.37 -8.91
N GLU A 49 -1.99 -4.35 -9.02
CA GLU A 49 -1.34 -4.67 -10.28
C GLU A 49 -2.15 -5.72 -11.05
N LYS A 50 -2.64 -5.34 -12.22
CA LYS A 50 -3.48 -6.21 -13.07
C LYS A 50 -2.70 -7.37 -13.70
N GLU A 51 -1.43 -7.15 -13.99
CA GLU A 51 -0.54 -8.17 -14.58
C GLU A 51 0.25 -8.94 -13.50
N SER A 52 -0.21 -8.93 -12.24
CA SER A 52 0.44 -9.54 -11.08
C SER A 52 0.92 -10.95 -11.32
N LYS A 53 0.06 -11.82 -11.86
CA LYS A 53 0.38 -13.23 -12.16
C LYS A 53 1.49 -13.38 -13.18
N LYS A 54 1.44 -12.60 -14.28
CA LYS A 54 2.47 -12.66 -15.33
C LYS A 54 3.82 -12.17 -14.83
N ILE A 55 3.80 -11.10 -14.01
CA ILE A 55 5.01 -10.53 -13.41
C ILE A 55 5.62 -11.53 -12.43
N ALA A 56 4.81 -12.11 -11.53
CA ALA A 56 5.26 -13.12 -10.58
C ALA A 56 5.89 -14.33 -11.26
N ASN A 57 5.21 -14.92 -12.26
CA ASN A 57 5.75 -16.02 -13.05
C ASN A 57 7.09 -15.67 -13.69
N LYS A 58 7.19 -14.46 -14.27
CA LYS A 58 8.41 -14.05 -14.94
C LYS A 58 9.56 -13.84 -13.98
N ILE A 59 9.30 -13.31 -12.77
CA ILE A 59 10.29 -13.18 -11.71
C ILE A 59 10.85 -14.55 -11.32
N VAL A 60 9.96 -15.52 -11.03
CA VAL A 60 10.38 -16.86 -10.61
C VAL A 60 11.22 -17.55 -11.70
N GLN A 61 10.83 -17.46 -12.97
CA GLN A 61 11.61 -18.00 -14.10
C GLN A 61 12.99 -17.34 -14.26
N GLU A 62 13.07 -16.03 -14.06
CA GLU A 62 14.34 -15.31 -14.29
C GLU A 62 15.31 -15.44 -13.12
N ARG A 63 14.82 -15.54 -11.87
CA ARG A 63 15.71 -15.71 -10.69
C ARG A 63 16.45 -17.03 -10.70
N GLU A 64 15.94 -18.06 -11.36
CA GLU A 64 16.62 -19.36 -11.56
C GLU A 64 17.86 -19.22 -12.45
N LYS A 65 17.88 -18.22 -13.35
CA LYS A 65 18.95 -18.02 -14.32
C LYS A 65 19.98 -17.01 -13.85
N LYS A 66 19.54 -15.96 -13.14
CA LYS A 66 20.38 -14.87 -12.67
C LYS A 66 19.76 -14.15 -11.49
N LYS A 67 20.63 -13.53 -10.68
CA LYS A 67 20.20 -12.64 -9.60
C LYS A 67 19.41 -11.47 -10.14
N ILE A 68 18.29 -11.15 -9.51
CA ILE A 68 17.46 -10.00 -9.85
C ILE A 68 17.82 -8.83 -8.93
N ASP A 69 18.32 -7.75 -9.51
CA ASP A 69 18.54 -6.45 -8.89
C ASP A 69 17.44 -5.46 -9.28
N THR A 70 17.54 -4.22 -8.82
CA THR A 70 16.55 -3.16 -9.08
C THR A 70 16.33 -2.96 -10.58
N GLN A 71 17.38 -2.83 -11.37
CA GLN A 71 17.29 -2.55 -12.80
C GLN A 71 16.76 -3.74 -13.60
N SER A 72 17.19 -4.95 -13.28
CA SER A 72 16.68 -6.16 -13.92
C SER A 72 15.21 -6.40 -13.61
N LEU A 73 14.74 -6.09 -12.39
CA LEU A 73 13.32 -6.12 -12.04
C LEU A 73 12.51 -5.10 -12.85
N VAL A 74 12.99 -3.87 -12.98
CA VAL A 74 12.35 -2.84 -13.80
C VAL A 74 12.19 -3.31 -15.24
N LYS A 75 13.30 -3.74 -15.87
CA LYS A 75 13.30 -4.24 -17.25
C LYS A 75 12.37 -5.44 -17.45
N LEU A 76 12.30 -6.33 -16.45
CA LEU A 76 11.40 -7.48 -16.47
C LEU A 76 9.94 -7.03 -16.48
N ILE A 77 9.58 -6.10 -15.59
CA ILE A 77 8.22 -5.56 -15.50
C ILE A 77 7.83 -4.86 -16.81
N GLU A 78 8.72 -4.06 -17.37
CA GLU A 78 8.48 -3.36 -18.64
C GLU A 78 8.24 -4.31 -19.82
N LYS A 79 8.98 -5.44 -19.85
CA LYS A 79 8.77 -6.48 -20.88
C LYS A 79 7.40 -7.17 -20.74
N VAL A 80 6.91 -7.36 -19.52
CA VAL A 80 5.59 -7.97 -19.27
C VAL A 80 4.48 -6.99 -19.58
N LYS A 81 4.64 -5.72 -19.19
CA LYS A 81 3.64 -4.67 -19.35
C LYS A 81 3.72 -4.02 -20.72
N ARG A 82 3.03 -4.60 -21.70
CA ARG A 82 3.00 -4.08 -23.08
C ARG A 82 2.40 -2.67 -23.22
N LYS A 83 1.42 -2.32 -22.35
CA LYS A 83 0.79 -0.99 -22.36
C LYS A 83 1.51 -0.10 -21.35
N LYS A 84 2.24 0.89 -21.84
CA LYS A 84 2.84 1.94 -20.99
C LYS A 84 1.78 2.97 -20.63
N SER A 85 1.67 3.33 -19.36
CA SER A 85 0.88 4.48 -18.93
C SER A 85 1.71 5.75 -19.11
N PHE A 86 1.11 6.81 -19.64
CA PHE A 86 1.77 8.12 -19.74
C PHE A 86 1.93 8.80 -18.38
N ARG A 87 1.14 8.41 -17.37
CA ARG A 87 1.11 9.10 -16.05
C ARG A 87 1.99 8.46 -15.00
N THR A 88 2.23 7.16 -15.08
CA THR A 88 2.98 6.41 -14.04
C THR A 88 3.90 5.40 -14.67
N HIS A 89 5.11 5.28 -14.13
CA HIS A 89 6.08 4.30 -14.58
C HIS A 89 5.56 2.88 -14.40
N SER A 90 5.87 1.97 -15.32
CA SER A 90 5.37 0.59 -15.31
C SER A 90 5.69 -0.17 -14.02
N ALA A 91 6.84 0.09 -13.40
CA ALA A 91 7.28 -0.56 -12.18
C ALA A 91 6.64 -0.01 -10.89
N THR A 92 6.03 1.18 -10.92
CA THR A 92 5.54 1.88 -9.71
C THR A 92 4.69 0.98 -8.81
N LYS A 93 3.72 0.28 -9.36
CA LYS A 93 2.79 -0.57 -8.61
C LYS A 93 3.47 -1.76 -7.94
N VAL A 94 4.42 -2.38 -8.62
CA VAL A 94 5.18 -3.53 -8.08
C VAL A 94 6.12 -3.07 -6.98
N PHE A 95 6.83 -1.95 -7.16
CA PHE A 95 7.70 -1.39 -6.14
C PHE A 95 6.93 -0.92 -4.91
N GLN A 96 5.79 -0.26 -5.10
CA GLN A 96 4.88 0.09 -4.01
C GLN A 96 4.42 -1.17 -3.25
N ALA A 97 4.02 -2.23 -3.95
CA ALA A 97 3.58 -3.48 -3.33
C ALA A 97 4.68 -4.13 -2.48
N LEU A 98 5.90 -4.19 -3.00
CA LEU A 98 7.06 -4.71 -2.28
C LEU A 98 7.36 -3.87 -1.03
N ARG A 99 7.36 -2.54 -1.15
CA ARG A 99 7.61 -1.63 -0.03
C ARG A 99 6.57 -1.83 1.10
N ILE A 100 5.30 -1.84 0.73
CA ILE A 100 4.19 -2.06 1.68
C ILE A 100 4.34 -3.40 2.37
N PHE A 101 4.66 -4.45 1.63
CA PHE A 101 4.82 -5.80 2.17
C PHE A 101 6.02 -5.89 3.13
N VAL A 102 7.19 -5.45 2.70
CA VAL A 102 8.44 -5.50 3.48
C VAL A 102 8.32 -4.72 4.79
N ASN A 103 7.70 -3.55 4.75
CA ASN A 103 7.59 -2.68 5.91
C ASN A 103 6.30 -2.88 6.72
N LYS A 104 5.46 -3.85 6.34
CA LYS A 104 4.16 -4.12 6.99
C LYS A 104 3.28 -2.86 7.13
N GLU A 105 3.39 -1.93 6.16
CA GLU A 105 2.79 -0.58 6.23
C GLU A 105 1.29 -0.63 6.54
N ILE A 106 0.56 -1.60 6.00
CA ILE A 106 -0.88 -1.75 6.26
C ILE A 106 -1.17 -2.19 7.69
N SER A 107 -0.38 -3.12 8.23
CA SER A 107 -0.53 -3.57 9.61
C SER A 107 -0.25 -2.44 10.60
N GLU A 108 0.80 -1.67 10.34
CA GLU A 108 1.15 -0.49 11.14
C GLU A 108 0.06 0.59 11.06
N LEU A 109 -0.48 0.87 9.88
CA LEU A 109 -1.59 1.80 9.71
C LEU A 109 -2.80 1.36 10.54
N ILE A 110 -3.21 0.10 10.43
CA ILE A 110 -4.37 -0.44 11.16
C ILE A 110 -4.12 -0.36 12.68
N SER A 111 -2.95 -0.77 13.14
CA SER A 111 -2.58 -0.71 14.56
C SER A 111 -2.58 0.74 15.09
N GLY A 112 -2.05 1.68 14.30
CA GLY A 112 -2.06 3.09 14.62
C GLY A 112 -3.47 3.68 14.71
N LEU A 113 -4.36 3.33 13.77
CA LEU A 113 -5.75 3.76 13.77
C LEU A 113 -6.51 3.23 15.00
N ILE A 114 -6.32 1.94 15.33
CA ILE A 114 -6.92 1.32 16.52
C ILE A 114 -6.41 1.99 17.79
N ALA A 115 -5.11 2.20 17.92
CA ALA A 115 -4.53 2.85 19.08
C ALA A 115 -5.02 4.30 19.23
N ALA A 116 -5.03 5.07 18.13
CA ALA A 116 -5.53 6.45 18.12
C ALA A 116 -7.00 6.52 18.55
N SER A 117 -7.85 5.62 18.05
CA SER A 117 -9.28 5.60 18.41
C SER A 117 -9.51 5.31 19.90
N LYS A 118 -8.64 4.52 20.55
CA LYS A 118 -8.76 4.18 21.98
C LYS A 118 -8.34 5.31 22.92
N ILE A 119 -7.38 6.14 22.51
CA ILE A 119 -6.85 7.22 23.34
C ILE A 119 -7.51 8.58 23.07
N LEU A 120 -8.35 8.65 22.03
CA LEU A 120 -9.03 9.89 21.69
C LEU A 120 -10.03 10.29 22.80
N LYS A 121 -9.87 11.49 23.33
CA LYS A 121 -10.76 12.02 24.36
C LYS A 121 -12.08 12.49 23.74
N LYS A 122 -13.11 12.68 24.58
CA LYS A 122 -14.37 13.29 24.15
C LYS A 122 -14.08 14.62 23.42
N ASP A 123 -14.78 14.82 22.31
CA ASP A 123 -14.62 15.97 21.40
C ASP A 123 -13.24 16.06 20.70
N GLY A 124 -12.38 15.06 20.87
CA GLY A 124 -11.13 14.94 20.12
C GLY A 124 -11.36 14.63 18.64
N VAL A 125 -10.45 15.07 17.78
CA VAL A 125 -10.54 14.87 16.32
C VAL A 125 -9.37 14.01 15.85
N LEU A 126 -9.67 12.96 15.07
CA LEU A 126 -8.67 12.13 14.40
C LEU A 126 -8.61 12.51 12.92
N VAL A 127 -7.45 12.95 12.48
CA VAL A 127 -7.16 13.27 11.06
C VAL A 127 -6.07 12.34 10.57
N VAL A 128 -6.28 11.74 9.39
CA VAL A 128 -5.33 10.82 8.77
C VAL A 128 -5.01 11.28 7.36
N VAL A 129 -3.72 11.38 7.04
CA VAL A 129 -3.22 11.68 5.70
C VAL A 129 -2.84 10.38 5.01
N THR A 130 -3.35 10.17 3.80
CA THR A 130 -3.06 8.99 2.97
C THR A 130 -2.40 9.39 1.67
N PHE A 131 -1.44 8.60 1.20
CA PHE A 131 -0.67 8.89 -0.01
C PHE A 131 -1.05 8.01 -1.20
N HIS A 132 -1.79 6.92 -0.98
CA HIS A 132 -2.24 6.04 -2.05
C HIS A 132 -3.61 5.42 -1.75
N SER A 133 -4.25 4.92 -2.81
CA SER A 133 -5.63 4.43 -2.80
C SER A 133 -5.91 3.28 -1.82
N LEU A 134 -4.91 2.45 -1.50
CA LEU A 134 -5.10 1.34 -0.56
C LEU A 134 -5.24 1.87 0.87
N GLU A 135 -4.36 2.79 1.30
CA GLU A 135 -4.48 3.47 2.60
C GLU A 135 -5.83 4.18 2.71
N ASP A 136 -6.21 4.95 1.68
CA ASP A 136 -7.49 5.67 1.65
C ASP A 136 -8.69 4.74 1.85
N LYS A 137 -8.72 3.59 1.18
CA LYS A 137 -9.77 2.58 1.36
C LYS A 137 -9.82 2.05 2.79
N ILE A 138 -8.67 1.76 3.39
CA ILE A 138 -8.58 1.23 4.75
C ILE A 138 -9.05 2.26 5.76
N VAL A 139 -8.58 3.51 5.65
CA VAL A 139 -8.97 4.60 6.55
C VAL A 139 -10.47 4.90 6.44
N LYS A 140 -11.01 4.96 5.23
CA LYS A 140 -12.46 5.11 5.01
C LYS A 140 -13.27 3.98 5.64
N TYR A 141 -12.84 2.74 5.41
CA TYR A 141 -13.51 1.59 6.01
C TYR A 141 -13.47 1.65 7.53
N PHE A 142 -12.31 1.98 8.11
CA PHE A 142 -12.13 2.11 9.54
C PHE A 142 -13.05 3.18 10.13
N PHE A 143 -13.03 4.40 9.60
CA PHE A 143 -13.90 5.47 10.06
C PHE A 143 -15.38 5.13 9.93
N LYS A 144 -15.77 4.53 8.80
CA LYS A 144 -17.13 4.09 8.59
C LYS A 144 -17.56 3.04 9.62
N SER A 145 -16.70 2.07 9.93
CA SER A 145 -17.00 1.02 10.90
C SER A 145 -17.18 1.51 12.34
N LEU A 146 -16.58 2.67 12.68
CA LEU A 146 -16.71 3.29 14.01
C LEU A 146 -17.89 4.28 14.10
N SER A 147 -18.35 4.82 12.97
CA SER A 147 -19.34 5.91 12.94
C SER A 147 -20.73 5.49 12.42
N GLU A 148 -20.86 4.26 11.94
CA GLU A 148 -22.12 3.77 11.40
C GLU A 148 -22.43 2.37 11.95
N ASN A 149 -23.68 2.12 12.33
CA ASN A 149 -24.16 0.78 12.61
C ASN A 149 -24.22 -0.04 11.32
N LYS A 150 -23.84 -1.30 11.39
CA LYS A 150 -24.03 -2.21 10.25
C LYS A 150 -25.52 -2.34 9.97
N SER A 151 -25.92 -2.07 8.73
CA SER A 151 -27.27 -2.37 8.28
C SER A 151 -27.55 -3.86 8.49
N ILE A 152 -28.47 -4.17 9.38
CA ILE A 152 -28.92 -5.55 9.60
C ILE A 152 -29.92 -5.87 8.48
N SER A 153 -29.74 -7.02 7.84
CA SER A 153 -30.75 -7.54 6.90
C SER A 153 -32.10 -7.67 7.60
N ARG A 154 -33.22 -7.37 6.90
CA ARG A 154 -34.58 -7.51 7.40
C ARG A 154 -34.91 -8.90 7.92
N TYR A 155 -34.11 -9.88 7.59
CA TYR A 155 -34.28 -11.30 7.93
C TYR A 155 -33.43 -11.77 9.12
N VAL A 156 -32.68 -10.87 9.75
CA VAL A 156 -31.85 -11.20 10.92
C VAL A 156 -32.47 -10.56 12.16
N PRO A 157 -32.63 -11.30 13.29
CA PRO A 157 -33.12 -10.72 14.54
C PRO A 157 -32.28 -9.50 14.93
N VAL A 158 -32.94 -8.51 15.49
CA VAL A 158 -32.27 -7.29 15.99
C VAL A 158 -31.35 -7.72 17.16
N ILE A 159 -30.05 -7.70 16.93
CA ILE A 159 -29.05 -7.88 17.97
C ILE A 159 -28.75 -6.47 18.49
N ASP A 160 -28.61 -6.31 19.80
CA ASP A 160 -28.16 -5.06 20.40
C ASP A 160 -26.88 -4.58 19.71
N GLN A 161 -26.97 -3.44 19.04
CA GLN A 161 -25.82 -2.86 18.38
C GLN A 161 -25.04 -2.01 19.39
N PRO A 162 -23.69 -2.08 19.39
CA PRO A 162 -22.91 -1.25 20.26
C PRO A 162 -23.15 0.24 19.96
N ASP A 163 -23.13 1.06 21.00
CA ASP A 163 -23.27 2.50 20.87
C ASP A 163 -22.22 3.08 19.91
N ILE A 164 -22.67 3.97 19.03
CA ILE A 164 -21.79 4.70 18.14
C ILE A 164 -21.07 5.78 18.95
N LEU A 165 -19.77 5.57 19.17
CA LEU A 165 -18.93 6.48 19.94
C LEU A 165 -18.26 7.57 19.09
N PHE A 166 -18.28 7.44 17.78
CA PHE A 166 -17.58 8.32 16.85
C PHE A 166 -18.53 8.92 15.82
N LYS A 167 -18.26 10.16 15.43
CA LYS A 167 -18.97 10.84 14.35
C LYS A 167 -17.99 11.18 13.23
N MET A 168 -18.30 10.78 12.00
CA MET A 168 -17.53 11.19 10.83
C MET A 168 -17.84 12.66 10.53
N LEU A 169 -16.84 13.54 10.65
CA LEU A 169 -16.98 14.97 10.36
C LEU A 169 -17.09 15.25 8.88
N GLU A 170 -16.30 14.51 8.07
CA GLU A 170 -16.27 14.65 6.62
C GLU A 170 -16.43 13.28 5.95
N LYS A 171 -17.39 13.16 5.02
CA LYS A 171 -17.63 11.90 4.28
C LYS A 171 -16.65 11.69 3.12
N LYS A 172 -16.06 12.76 2.61
CA LYS A 172 -15.10 12.72 1.48
C LYS A 172 -13.73 13.20 1.95
N PRO A 173 -12.64 12.63 1.44
CA PRO A 173 -11.30 13.13 1.75
C PRO A 173 -11.15 14.56 1.21
N LYS A 174 -10.47 15.40 1.97
CA LYS A 174 -10.01 16.69 1.48
C LYS A 174 -8.76 16.48 0.63
N ILE A 175 -8.75 17.09 -0.54
CA ILE A 175 -7.59 17.10 -1.44
C ILE A 175 -6.95 18.49 -1.39
N PRO A 176 -5.63 18.61 -1.62
CA PRO A 176 -4.96 19.90 -1.66
C PRO A 176 -5.61 20.86 -2.64
N SER A 177 -5.68 22.12 -2.27
CA SER A 177 -6.13 23.18 -3.17
C SER A 177 -5.07 23.46 -4.26
N GLN A 178 -5.48 24.11 -5.36
CA GLN A 178 -4.54 24.49 -6.41
C GLN A 178 -3.43 25.44 -5.91
N ASN A 179 -3.72 26.27 -4.93
CA ASN A 179 -2.71 27.17 -4.35
C ASN A 179 -1.71 26.38 -3.51
N GLU A 180 -2.18 25.46 -2.70
CA GLU A 180 -1.34 24.56 -1.90
C GLU A 180 -0.43 23.68 -2.78
N LEU A 181 -0.94 23.17 -3.90
CA LEU A 181 -0.14 22.42 -4.89
C LEU A 181 0.93 23.27 -5.59
N LYS A 182 0.72 24.61 -5.71
CA LYS A 182 1.74 25.52 -6.23
C LYS A 182 2.83 25.83 -5.22
N GLU A 183 2.45 25.98 -3.94
CA GLU A 183 3.40 26.25 -2.84
C GLU A 183 4.18 25.00 -2.45
N ASN A 184 3.52 23.83 -2.44
CA ASN A 184 4.09 22.52 -2.10
C ASN A 184 3.83 21.52 -3.23
N PRO A 185 4.58 21.57 -4.34
CA PRO A 185 4.39 20.64 -5.43
C PRO A 185 4.70 19.20 -4.97
N PRO A 186 3.93 18.19 -5.41
CA PRO A 186 4.22 16.80 -5.12
C PRO A 186 5.59 16.41 -5.69
N SER A 187 6.43 15.81 -4.85
CA SER A 187 7.79 15.37 -5.20
C SER A 187 7.79 14.14 -6.08
#